data_344c7bd699f0a9bfd1a6d7b453764299
#
_entry.id   344c7bd699f0a9bfd1a6d7b453764299
#
_cell.length_a   1.000
_cell.length_b   1.000
_cell.length_c   1.000
_cell.angle_alpha   90.00
_cell.angle_beta   90.00
_cell.angle_gamma   90.00
#
_symmetry.space_group_name_H-M   'P 1'
#
loop_
_entity.id
_entity.type
_entity.pdbx_description
1 polymer ?
#
loop_
_entity_poly.entity_id
_entity_poly.type
_entity_poly.pdbx_seq_one_letter_code
_entity_poly.pdbx_strand_id
1 'polypeptide(L)'
;VMNLFKSAGGFATLKYGRLSLSGNYTFSQQSSESESDYLRTQSGDGAKLRMLSDVDVKYPAHYGSLEGSFEIDTLNLISLSGNLNIGNSNSIWNSHYSRFDKEGEEIFAYNEDMSKKNEWGSASLKADYQRLFKRNKEEMLTLSYQYDYIPNDIYSVFHDKDKMGNVSLPQLEADYTRQISHARTHEHTAQLDYVNPFTSTHSIEGGLKLIRRNSTS
;
A
#
# COMPACT_ATOMS: atom_id res chain seq x y z
N VAL A 1 -13.91 -19.87 6.84
CA VAL A 1 -12.75 -18.98 6.59
C VAL A 1 -11.48 -19.65 7.06
N MET A 2 -10.51 -19.81 6.18
CA MET A 2 -9.19 -20.34 6.50
C MET A 2 -8.16 -19.25 6.25
N ASN A 3 -7.30 -18.95 7.23
CA ASN A 3 -6.23 -17.97 7.11
C ASN A 3 -4.88 -18.62 7.41
N LEU A 4 -3.92 -18.43 6.52
CA LEU A 4 -2.54 -18.87 6.69
C LEU A 4 -1.60 -17.67 6.59
N PHE A 5 -0.75 -17.50 7.59
CA PHE A 5 0.29 -16.47 7.60
C PHE A 5 1.68 -17.09 7.71
N LYS A 6 2.61 -16.64 6.86
CA LYS A 6 4.03 -17.01 6.89
C LYS A 6 4.85 -15.73 6.88
N SER A 7 5.91 -15.70 7.68
CA SER A 7 6.84 -14.56 7.69
C SER A 7 8.25 -15.05 8.01
N ALA A 8 9.23 -14.43 7.38
CA ALA A 8 10.64 -14.61 7.66
C ALA A 8 11.37 -13.28 7.46
N GLY A 9 12.32 -12.98 8.34
CA GLY A 9 13.07 -11.74 8.25
C GLY A 9 14.39 -11.82 9.00
N GLY A 10 15.23 -10.82 8.76
CA GLY A 10 16.52 -10.66 9.40
C GLY A 10 16.92 -9.20 9.47
N PHE A 11 17.87 -8.91 10.34
CA PHE A 11 18.47 -7.60 10.46
C PHE A 11 19.98 -7.71 10.65
N ALA A 12 20.70 -6.65 10.29
CA ALA A 12 22.13 -6.54 10.53
C ALA A 12 22.47 -5.09 10.90
N THR A 13 23.46 -4.95 11.79
CA THR A 13 24.01 -3.65 12.16
C THR A 13 25.53 -3.75 12.16
N LEU A 14 26.19 -2.75 11.56
CA LEU A 14 27.65 -2.62 11.49
C LEU A 14 28.03 -1.23 11.97
N LYS A 15 29.03 -1.17 12.84
CA LYS A 15 29.68 0.10 13.20
C LYS A 15 31.18 -0.04 12.97
N TYR A 16 31.76 0.85 12.16
CA TYR A 16 33.19 0.89 11.90
C TYR A 16 33.68 2.34 11.91
N GLY A 17 34.40 2.70 12.96
CA GLY A 17 34.90 4.07 13.15
C GLY A 17 33.71 5.07 13.20
N ARG A 18 33.66 5.94 12.20
CA ARG A 18 32.66 6.99 12.03
C ARG A 18 31.46 6.58 11.18
N LEU A 19 31.48 5.38 10.66
CA LEU A 19 30.42 4.81 9.83
C LEU A 19 29.55 3.88 10.66
N SER A 20 28.23 4.09 10.62
CA SER A 20 27.22 3.16 11.12
C SER A 20 26.32 2.76 9.97
N LEU A 21 26.02 1.47 9.87
CA LEU A 21 25.09 0.92 8.89
C LEU A 21 24.12 -0.03 9.63
N SER A 22 22.86 0.06 9.32
CA SER A 22 21.86 -0.89 9.79
C SER A 22 20.88 -1.20 8.67
N GLY A 23 20.37 -2.42 8.65
CA GLY A 23 19.40 -2.80 7.67
C GLY A 23 18.56 -3.96 8.17
N ASN A 24 17.34 -4.04 7.67
CA ASN A 24 16.46 -5.17 7.89
C ASN A 24 15.74 -5.54 6.60
N TYR A 25 15.29 -6.78 6.58
CA TYR A 25 14.43 -7.30 5.52
C TYR A 25 13.43 -8.28 6.12
N THR A 26 12.19 -8.21 5.67
CA THR A 26 11.12 -9.12 6.05
C THR A 26 10.31 -9.49 4.82
N PHE A 27 10.10 -10.79 4.65
CA PHE A 27 9.11 -11.34 3.76
C PHE A 27 7.90 -11.81 4.56
N SER A 28 6.70 -11.53 4.07
CA SER A 28 5.46 -12.07 4.62
C SER A 28 4.54 -12.53 3.51
N GLN A 29 3.76 -13.56 3.78
CA GLN A 29 2.70 -14.04 2.91
C GLN A 29 1.49 -14.37 3.75
N GLN A 30 0.37 -13.79 3.41
CA GLN A 30 -0.94 -14.14 3.94
C GLN A 30 -1.76 -14.80 2.84
N SER A 31 -2.46 -15.88 3.17
CA SER A 31 -3.45 -16.50 2.30
C SER A 31 -4.76 -16.61 3.07
N SER A 32 -5.87 -16.33 2.41
CA SER A 32 -7.21 -16.39 2.99
C SER A 32 -8.17 -17.04 1.99
N GLU A 33 -8.92 -18.01 2.47
CA GLU A 33 -10.05 -18.63 1.75
C GLU A 33 -11.32 -18.34 2.54
N SER A 34 -12.36 -17.89 1.86
CA SER A 34 -13.63 -17.57 2.48
C SER A 34 -14.80 -17.86 1.55
N GLU A 35 -15.89 -18.30 2.14
CA GLU A 35 -17.18 -18.45 1.50
C GLU A 35 -18.15 -17.41 2.07
N SER A 36 -18.99 -16.82 1.23
CA SER A 36 -20.03 -15.90 1.65
C SER A 36 -21.36 -16.21 0.98
N ASP A 37 -22.43 -16.06 1.74
CA ASP A 37 -23.81 -16.12 1.26
C ASP A 37 -24.48 -14.79 1.62
N TYR A 38 -24.75 -13.99 0.62
CA TYR A 38 -25.39 -12.70 0.77
C TYR A 38 -26.79 -12.72 0.18
N LEU A 39 -27.80 -12.40 0.98
CA LEU A 39 -29.18 -12.28 0.56
C LEU A 39 -29.70 -10.87 0.80
N ARG A 40 -30.19 -10.23 -0.25
CA ARG A 40 -30.82 -8.91 -0.20
C ARG A 40 -32.26 -9.00 -0.68
N THR A 41 -33.18 -8.46 0.11
CA THR A 41 -34.60 -8.29 -0.31
C THR A 41 -34.80 -6.84 -0.74
N GLN A 42 -35.37 -6.63 -1.93
CA GLN A 42 -35.70 -5.32 -2.44
C GLN A 42 -37.02 -4.86 -1.86
N SER A 43 -37.04 -3.69 -1.20
CA SER A 43 -38.30 -3.10 -0.70
C SER A 43 -39.05 -2.49 -1.88
N GLY A 44 -40.29 -2.93 -2.08
CA GLY A 44 -41.18 -2.46 -3.13
C GLY A 44 -41.81 -3.57 -3.93
N ASP A 45 -41.02 -4.39 -4.62
CA ASP A 45 -41.47 -5.54 -5.40
C ASP A 45 -41.28 -6.88 -4.70
N GLY A 46 -40.60 -6.92 -3.54
CA GLY A 46 -40.33 -8.14 -2.78
C GLY A 46 -39.29 -9.07 -3.43
N ALA A 47 -38.67 -8.67 -4.54
CA ALA A 47 -37.68 -9.47 -5.22
C ALA A 47 -36.44 -9.68 -4.31
N LYS A 48 -35.81 -10.85 -4.46
CA LYS A 48 -34.62 -11.21 -3.68
C LYS A 48 -33.41 -11.37 -4.63
N LEU A 49 -32.30 -10.88 -4.21
CA LEU A 49 -31.00 -11.13 -4.86
C LEU A 49 -30.14 -11.94 -3.90
N ARG A 50 -29.64 -13.07 -4.35
CA ARG A 50 -28.69 -13.91 -3.62
C ARG A 50 -27.37 -13.95 -4.36
N MET A 51 -26.27 -13.85 -3.62
CA MET A 51 -24.92 -14.00 -4.12
C MET A 51 -24.20 -15.01 -3.22
N LEU A 52 -23.76 -16.11 -3.80
CA LEU A 52 -22.86 -17.08 -3.19
C LEU A 52 -21.49 -16.83 -3.78
N SER A 53 -20.46 -16.67 -2.95
CA SER A 53 -19.11 -16.41 -3.43
C SER A 53 -18.08 -17.21 -2.66
N ASP A 54 -17.17 -17.83 -3.41
CA ASP A 54 -15.92 -18.41 -2.92
C ASP A 54 -14.78 -17.47 -3.28
N VAL A 55 -13.95 -17.14 -2.31
CA VAL A 55 -12.86 -16.17 -2.46
C VAL A 55 -11.55 -16.76 -1.97
N ASP A 56 -10.56 -16.82 -2.84
CA ASP A 56 -9.15 -17.14 -2.51
C ASP A 56 -8.30 -15.89 -2.71
N VAL A 57 -7.57 -15.50 -1.68
CA VAL A 57 -6.71 -14.32 -1.72
C VAL A 57 -5.33 -14.66 -1.18
N LYS A 58 -4.28 -14.20 -1.92
CA LYS A 58 -2.87 -14.32 -1.53
C LYS A 58 -2.20 -12.96 -1.54
N TYR A 59 -1.50 -12.63 -0.44
CA TYR A 59 -0.81 -11.36 -0.22
C TYR A 59 0.66 -11.61 0.12
N PRO A 60 1.55 -11.85 -0.83
CA PRO A 60 2.98 -11.77 -0.59
C PRO A 60 3.43 -10.30 -0.51
N ALA A 61 4.27 -10.00 0.48
CA ALA A 61 4.84 -8.68 0.69
C ALA A 61 6.29 -8.76 1.14
N HIS A 62 7.08 -7.78 0.72
CA HIS A 62 8.49 -7.60 1.05
C HIS A 62 8.66 -6.22 1.66
N TYR A 63 9.26 -6.16 2.81
CA TYR A 63 9.68 -4.95 3.46
C TYR A 63 11.19 -4.96 3.65
N GLY A 64 11.85 -3.85 3.34
CA GLY A 64 13.27 -3.67 3.59
C GLY A 64 13.57 -2.24 4.00
N SER A 65 14.51 -2.07 4.94
CA SER A 65 15.08 -0.76 5.24
C SER A 65 16.60 -0.84 5.31
N LEU A 66 17.24 0.25 4.92
CA LEU A 66 18.67 0.45 5.04
C LEU A 66 18.90 1.85 5.57
N GLU A 67 19.72 1.96 6.61
CA GLU A 67 20.14 3.24 7.20
C GLU A 67 21.64 3.28 7.29
N GLY A 68 22.22 4.40 6.92
CA GLY A 68 23.64 4.67 7.05
C GLY A 68 23.87 6.05 7.62
N SER A 69 24.84 6.19 8.52
CA SER A 69 25.29 7.47 9.02
C SER A 69 26.82 7.56 9.03
N PHE A 70 27.33 8.74 8.68
CA PHE A 70 28.74 9.03 8.67
C PHE A 70 29.05 10.33 9.39
N GLU A 71 29.81 10.23 10.47
CA GLU A 71 30.33 11.38 11.22
C GLU A 71 31.52 11.96 10.47
N ILE A 72 31.32 13.05 9.71
CA ILE A 72 32.41 13.77 9.02
C ILE A 72 33.44 14.26 10.06
N ASP A 73 32.90 14.85 11.11
CA ASP A 73 33.62 15.28 12.31
C ASP A 73 32.68 15.35 13.51
N THR A 74 33.15 15.90 14.65
CA THR A 74 32.34 15.98 15.88
C THR A 74 31.16 16.95 15.81
N LEU A 75 31.01 17.70 14.72
CA LEU A 75 29.97 18.72 14.52
C LEU A 75 29.09 18.43 13.28
N ASN A 76 29.54 17.56 12.40
CA ASN A 76 28.91 17.34 11.11
C ASN A 76 28.58 15.85 10.91
N LEU A 77 27.31 15.56 10.68
CA LEU A 77 26.78 14.21 10.45
C LEU A 77 26.01 14.19 9.13
N ILE A 78 26.24 13.17 8.32
CA ILE A 78 25.39 12.82 7.17
C ILE A 78 24.68 11.51 7.50
N SER A 79 23.37 11.44 7.24
CA SER A 79 22.58 10.21 7.31
C SER A 79 21.85 9.97 6.01
N LEU A 80 21.82 8.72 5.60
CA LEU A 80 21.06 8.24 4.44
C LEU A 80 20.15 7.13 4.91
N SER A 81 18.89 7.16 4.54
CA SER A 81 17.97 6.05 4.79
C SER A 81 17.16 5.73 3.54
N GLY A 82 16.90 4.45 3.37
CA GLY A 82 16.04 3.93 2.31
C GLY A 82 15.06 2.91 2.87
N ASN A 83 13.81 3.00 2.44
CA ASN A 83 12.76 2.06 2.78
C ASN A 83 12.12 1.54 1.50
N LEU A 84 11.87 0.25 1.46
CA LEU A 84 11.16 -0.42 0.38
C LEU A 84 10.05 -1.26 0.97
N ASN A 85 8.83 -1.08 0.46
CA ASN A 85 7.68 -1.90 0.79
C ASN A 85 6.96 -2.23 -0.51
N ILE A 86 7.01 -3.49 -0.94
CA ILE A 86 6.41 -3.94 -2.20
C ILE A 86 5.64 -5.23 -1.96
N GLY A 87 4.54 -5.37 -2.66
CA GLY A 87 3.73 -6.57 -2.58
C GLY A 87 2.73 -6.66 -3.70
N ASN A 88 2.01 -7.75 -3.68
CA ASN A 88 0.85 -7.89 -4.53
C ASN A 88 -0.28 -8.60 -3.77
N SER A 89 -1.50 -8.43 -4.25
CA SER A 89 -2.61 -9.28 -3.89
C SER A 89 -3.16 -9.95 -5.14
N ASN A 90 -3.27 -11.27 -5.08
CA ASN A 90 -3.93 -12.05 -6.11
C ASN A 90 -5.22 -12.59 -5.50
N SER A 91 -6.35 -12.21 -6.08
CA SER A 91 -7.68 -12.62 -5.62
C SER A 91 -8.41 -13.32 -6.75
N ILE A 92 -9.00 -14.48 -6.42
CA ILE A 92 -9.88 -15.24 -7.31
C ILE A 92 -11.24 -15.30 -6.62
N TRP A 93 -12.27 -14.91 -7.33
CA TRP A 93 -13.64 -14.89 -6.87
C TRP A 93 -14.46 -15.74 -7.82
N ASN A 94 -15.16 -16.71 -7.30
CA ASN A 94 -16.15 -17.49 -8.02
C ASN A 94 -17.51 -17.19 -7.40
N SER A 95 -18.35 -16.47 -8.11
CA SER A 95 -19.63 -15.99 -7.58
C SER A 95 -20.79 -16.54 -8.39
N HIS A 96 -21.84 -16.94 -7.70
CA HIS A 96 -23.12 -17.30 -8.29
C HIS A 96 -24.17 -16.27 -7.87
N TYR A 97 -24.77 -15.61 -8.84
CA TYR A 97 -25.82 -14.62 -8.65
C TYR A 97 -27.16 -15.20 -9.06
N SER A 98 -28.16 -15.08 -8.18
CA SER A 98 -29.55 -15.49 -8.43
C SER A 98 -30.49 -14.37 -8.06
N ARG A 99 -31.49 -14.12 -8.88
CA ARG A 99 -32.60 -13.23 -8.58
C ARG A 99 -33.92 -14.01 -8.58
N PHE A 100 -34.66 -13.82 -7.52
CA PHE A 100 -35.99 -14.43 -7.31
C PHE A 100 -37.03 -13.33 -7.34
N ASP A 101 -38.19 -13.65 -7.87
CA ASP A 101 -39.39 -12.81 -7.76
C ASP A 101 -39.98 -12.84 -6.35
N LYS A 102 -41.12 -12.17 -6.16
CA LYS A 102 -41.82 -12.14 -4.86
C LYS A 102 -42.44 -13.49 -4.50
N GLU A 103 -42.76 -14.36 -5.46
CA GLU A 103 -43.25 -15.71 -5.31
C GLU A 103 -42.13 -16.70 -4.93
N GLY A 104 -40.85 -16.32 -5.10
CA GLY A 104 -39.69 -17.15 -4.80
C GLY A 104 -39.19 -17.97 -5.99
N GLU A 105 -39.71 -17.72 -7.20
CA GLU A 105 -39.25 -18.34 -8.43
C GLU A 105 -37.95 -17.64 -8.93
N GLU A 106 -36.98 -18.43 -9.34
CA GLU A 106 -35.73 -17.92 -9.89
C GLU A 106 -35.95 -17.41 -11.31
N ILE A 107 -35.87 -16.08 -11.50
CA ILE A 107 -36.10 -15.40 -12.77
C ILE A 107 -34.85 -15.13 -13.54
N PHE A 108 -33.69 -15.18 -12.87
CA PHE A 108 -32.40 -14.88 -13.45
C PHE A 108 -31.27 -15.45 -12.62
N ALA A 109 -30.25 -16.02 -13.28
CA ALA A 109 -29.01 -16.45 -12.63
C ALA A 109 -27.82 -16.36 -13.60
N TYR A 110 -26.62 -16.17 -13.05
CA TYR A 110 -25.36 -16.29 -13.77
C TYR A 110 -24.21 -16.59 -12.82
N ASN A 111 -23.11 -17.09 -13.37
CA ASN A 111 -21.85 -17.26 -12.68
C ASN A 111 -20.88 -16.19 -13.13
N GLU A 112 -20.10 -15.63 -12.20
CA GLU A 112 -19.01 -14.71 -12.47
C GLU A 112 -17.71 -15.25 -11.89
N ASP A 113 -16.71 -15.45 -12.74
CA ASP A 113 -15.33 -15.70 -12.32
C ASP A 113 -14.56 -14.39 -12.43
N MET A 114 -14.09 -13.88 -11.31
CA MET A 114 -13.25 -12.68 -11.27
C MET A 114 -11.83 -13.04 -10.82
N SER A 115 -10.85 -12.60 -11.59
CA SER A 115 -9.44 -12.61 -11.19
C SER A 115 -8.95 -11.18 -11.07
N LYS A 116 -8.40 -10.83 -9.92
CA LYS A 116 -7.84 -9.51 -9.66
C LYS A 116 -6.42 -9.63 -9.13
N LYS A 117 -5.50 -8.95 -9.80
CA LYS A 117 -4.12 -8.74 -9.35
C LYS A 117 -3.93 -7.27 -9.05
N ASN A 118 -3.48 -6.95 -7.84
CA ASN A 118 -3.09 -5.62 -7.44
C ASN A 118 -1.61 -5.65 -7.04
N GLU A 119 -0.75 -4.95 -7.80
CA GLU A 119 0.68 -4.76 -7.50
C GLU A 119 0.87 -3.37 -6.92
N TRP A 120 1.37 -3.31 -5.70
CA TRP A 120 1.53 -2.07 -4.96
C TRP A 120 2.92 -1.95 -4.37
N GLY A 121 3.33 -0.72 -4.11
CA GLY A 121 4.61 -0.49 -3.49
C GLY A 121 4.80 0.92 -2.97
N SER A 122 5.89 1.07 -2.21
CA SER A 122 6.47 2.36 -1.87
C SER A 122 7.97 2.20 -1.74
N ALA A 123 8.70 3.14 -2.31
CA ALA A 123 10.13 3.30 -2.12
C ALA A 123 10.40 4.72 -1.64
N SER A 124 11.16 4.86 -0.55
CA SER A 124 11.53 6.13 0.02
C SER A 124 13.04 6.20 0.17
N LEU A 125 13.64 7.31 -0.24
CA LEU A 125 15.04 7.64 0.00
C LEU A 125 15.10 8.98 0.71
N LYS A 126 15.84 9.04 1.82
CA LYS A 126 16.03 10.26 2.60
C LYS A 126 17.51 10.50 2.86
N ALA A 127 17.93 11.75 2.71
CA ALA A 127 19.26 12.21 3.06
C ALA A 127 19.14 13.38 4.03
N ASP A 128 19.87 13.30 5.13
CA ASP A 128 19.93 14.34 6.14
C ASP A 128 21.38 14.78 6.33
N TYR A 129 21.58 16.09 6.42
CA TYR A 129 22.83 16.68 6.89
C TYR A 129 22.55 17.47 8.14
N GLN A 130 23.26 17.15 9.22
CA GLN A 130 23.17 17.84 10.51
C GLN A 130 24.49 18.54 10.82
N ARG A 131 24.40 19.79 11.25
CA ARG A 131 25.51 20.58 11.69
C ARG A 131 25.28 21.15 13.09
N LEU A 132 26.15 20.80 14.03
CA LEU A 132 26.25 21.41 15.35
C LEU A 132 27.20 22.59 15.33
N PHE A 133 27.03 23.56 16.24
CA PHE A 133 27.85 24.73 16.31
C PHE A 133 28.80 24.68 17.51
N LYS A 134 30.10 25.10 17.29
CA LYS A 134 31.10 25.05 18.36
C LYS A 134 30.77 25.90 19.58
N ARG A 135 30.08 27.04 19.37
CA ARG A 135 29.70 27.95 20.45
C ARG A 135 28.64 27.36 21.40
N ASN A 136 27.75 26.54 20.86
CA ASN A 136 26.73 25.85 21.60
C ASN A 136 26.41 24.51 20.89
N LYS A 137 26.72 23.39 21.51
CA LYS A 137 26.55 22.06 20.93
C LYS A 137 25.07 21.62 20.83
N GLU A 138 24.17 22.36 21.45
CA GLU A 138 22.74 22.15 21.31
C GLU A 138 22.14 22.96 20.16
N GLU A 139 22.91 23.93 19.63
CA GLU A 139 22.54 24.66 18.42
C GLU A 139 22.76 23.77 17.20
N MET A 140 21.71 23.57 16.41
CA MET A 140 21.69 22.60 15.32
C MET A 140 21.00 23.15 14.08
N LEU A 141 21.60 22.91 12.94
CA LEU A 141 20.99 23.08 11.62
C LEU A 141 20.84 21.71 10.97
N THR A 142 19.64 21.40 10.50
CA THR A 142 19.35 20.18 9.75
C THR A 142 18.83 20.53 8.37
N LEU A 143 19.46 19.96 7.34
CA LEU A 143 19.00 19.98 5.96
C LEU A 143 18.58 18.56 5.58
N SER A 144 17.34 18.39 5.16
CA SER A 144 16.75 17.10 4.78
C SER A 144 16.20 17.14 3.37
N TYR A 145 16.42 16.07 2.64
CA TYR A 145 15.75 15.82 1.36
C TYR A 145 15.21 14.39 1.34
N GLN A 146 13.96 14.23 0.91
CA GLN A 146 13.31 12.95 0.77
C GLN A 146 12.66 12.84 -0.60
N TYR A 147 12.76 11.66 -1.19
CA TYR A 147 12.07 11.28 -2.41
C TYR A 147 11.25 10.02 -2.15
N ASP A 148 9.96 10.07 -2.47
CA ASP A 148 9.03 8.95 -2.36
C ASP A 148 8.48 8.58 -3.74
N TYR A 149 8.45 7.28 -4.02
CA TYR A 149 7.84 6.69 -5.21
C TYR A 149 6.80 5.66 -4.80
N ILE A 150 5.56 5.83 -5.25
CA ILE A 150 4.43 4.98 -4.87
C ILE A 150 3.72 4.50 -6.14
N PRO A 151 4.08 3.30 -6.66
CA PRO A 151 3.38 2.65 -7.75
C PRO A 151 2.17 1.85 -7.25
N ASN A 152 1.13 1.78 -8.07
CA ASN A 152 -0.02 0.91 -7.86
C ASN A 152 -0.61 0.48 -9.20
N ASP A 153 -0.62 -0.84 -9.49
CA ASP A 153 -1.13 -1.42 -10.71
C ASP A 153 -2.24 -2.42 -10.39
N ILE A 154 -3.40 -2.22 -10.99
CA ILE A 154 -4.55 -3.09 -10.81
C ILE A 154 -4.94 -3.70 -12.15
N TYR A 155 -5.04 -5.02 -12.19
CA TYR A 155 -5.51 -5.82 -13.31
C TYR A 155 -6.70 -6.64 -12.83
N SER A 156 -7.87 -6.45 -13.44
CA SER A 156 -9.07 -7.22 -13.14
C SER A 156 -9.63 -7.82 -14.41
N VAL A 157 -10.02 -9.07 -14.32
CA VAL A 157 -10.66 -9.82 -15.41
C VAL A 157 -11.94 -10.41 -14.82
N PHE A 158 -13.05 -10.19 -15.52
CA PHE A 158 -14.36 -10.71 -15.19
C PHE A 158 -14.81 -11.60 -16.35
N HIS A 159 -15.36 -12.75 -16.02
CA HIS A 159 -15.94 -13.68 -16.96
C HIS A 159 -17.31 -14.12 -16.48
N ASP A 160 -18.36 -13.64 -17.15
CA ASP A 160 -19.75 -13.97 -16.89
C ASP A 160 -20.17 -15.16 -17.74
N LYS A 161 -20.65 -16.22 -17.12
CA LYS A 161 -21.02 -17.48 -17.77
C LYS A 161 -22.33 -18.03 -17.23
N ASP A 162 -22.86 -19.06 -17.91
CA ASP A 162 -24.04 -19.82 -17.50
C ASP A 162 -25.27 -18.93 -17.23
N LYS A 163 -25.47 -17.93 -18.07
CA LYS A 163 -26.57 -16.96 -17.95
C LYS A 163 -27.91 -17.64 -18.22
N MET A 164 -28.81 -17.58 -17.24
CA MET A 164 -30.19 -18.08 -17.34
C MET A 164 -31.17 -16.93 -17.14
N GLY A 165 -32.32 -17.04 -17.84
CA GLY A 165 -33.39 -16.05 -17.74
C GLY A 165 -33.23 -14.88 -18.71
N ASN A 166 -34.28 -14.03 -18.77
CA ASN A 166 -34.35 -12.92 -19.71
C ASN A 166 -33.99 -11.61 -18.99
N VAL A 167 -32.70 -11.28 -18.93
CA VAL A 167 -32.23 -10.04 -18.31
C VAL A 167 -31.45 -9.22 -19.29
N SER A 168 -32.02 -8.07 -19.63
CA SER A 168 -31.33 -7.00 -20.34
C SER A 168 -30.57 -6.12 -19.34
N LEU A 169 -29.43 -6.59 -18.83
CA LEU A 169 -28.49 -5.76 -18.09
C LEU A 169 -27.32 -5.42 -19.01
N PRO A 170 -27.10 -4.14 -19.37
CA PRO A 170 -26.01 -3.73 -20.25
C PRO A 170 -24.64 -4.22 -19.78
N GLN A 171 -24.47 -4.42 -18.46
CA GLN A 171 -23.25 -4.92 -17.84
C GLN A 171 -22.98 -6.41 -18.16
N LEU A 172 -23.98 -7.18 -18.56
CA LEU A 172 -23.89 -8.60 -18.90
C LEU A 172 -23.89 -8.89 -20.41
N GLU A 173 -23.85 -7.87 -21.25
CA GLU A 173 -23.75 -8.05 -22.70
C GLU A 173 -22.40 -8.63 -23.11
N ALA A 174 -21.33 -8.31 -22.38
CA ALA A 174 -19.99 -8.85 -22.60
C ALA A 174 -19.75 -10.05 -21.66
N ASP A 175 -19.44 -11.22 -22.22
CA ASP A 175 -19.04 -12.40 -21.44
C ASP A 175 -17.67 -12.22 -20.78
N TYR A 176 -16.89 -11.25 -21.23
CA TYR A 176 -15.53 -11.00 -20.79
C TYR A 176 -15.24 -9.51 -20.67
N THR A 177 -14.84 -9.06 -19.48
CA THR A 177 -14.44 -7.68 -19.24
C THR A 177 -13.06 -7.63 -18.62
N ARG A 178 -12.20 -6.75 -19.13
CA ARG A 178 -10.86 -6.49 -18.59
C ARG A 178 -10.73 -5.03 -18.17
N GLN A 179 -10.28 -4.82 -16.94
CA GLN A 179 -9.99 -3.50 -16.39
C GLN A 179 -8.53 -3.41 -15.99
N ILE A 180 -7.86 -2.35 -16.41
CA ILE A 180 -6.46 -2.09 -16.09
C ILE A 180 -6.37 -0.65 -15.56
N SER A 181 -5.70 -0.48 -14.44
CA SER A 181 -5.40 0.81 -13.84
C SER A 181 -3.93 0.88 -13.46
N HIS A 182 -3.27 1.98 -13.81
CA HIS A 182 -1.89 2.26 -13.47
C HIS A 182 -1.82 3.59 -12.74
N ALA A 183 -1.36 3.60 -11.51
CA ALA A 183 -1.14 4.82 -10.76
C ALA A 183 0.32 4.95 -10.34
N ARG A 184 0.86 6.16 -10.43
CA ARG A 184 2.24 6.49 -10.02
C ARG A 184 2.22 7.80 -9.28
N THR A 185 2.85 7.82 -8.10
CA THR A 185 3.05 9.06 -7.37
C THR A 185 4.54 9.25 -7.09
N HIS A 186 5.03 10.44 -7.38
CA HIS A 186 6.37 10.91 -7.07
C HIS A 186 6.25 12.11 -6.15
N GLU A 187 6.92 12.07 -5.01
CA GLU A 187 6.95 13.18 -4.07
C GLU A 187 8.41 13.54 -3.74
N HIS A 188 8.69 14.83 -3.75
CA HIS A 188 9.96 15.40 -3.34
C HIS A 188 9.69 16.32 -2.16
N THR A 189 10.37 16.10 -1.06
CA THR A 189 10.31 16.94 0.14
C THR A 189 11.70 17.48 0.44
N ALA A 190 11.82 18.78 0.55
CA ALA A 190 13.03 19.46 1.04
C ALA A 190 12.67 20.20 2.32
N GLN A 191 13.51 20.11 3.35
CA GLN A 191 13.28 20.70 4.65
C GLN A 191 14.58 21.26 5.22
N LEU A 192 14.48 22.43 5.85
CA LEU A 192 15.53 23.08 6.58
C LEU A 192 15.01 23.41 7.98
N ASP A 193 15.66 22.91 9.01
CA ASP A 193 15.32 23.16 10.41
C ASP A 193 16.51 23.76 11.14
N TYR A 194 16.23 24.72 12.00
CA TYR A 194 17.22 25.37 12.85
C TYR A 194 16.71 25.44 14.29
N VAL A 195 17.55 24.99 15.21
CA VAL A 195 17.33 25.03 16.65
C VAL A 195 18.44 25.83 17.29
N ASN A 196 18.09 26.80 18.14
CA ASN A 196 19.05 27.59 18.90
C ASN A 196 18.59 27.76 20.36
N PRO A 197 19.09 26.95 21.28
CA PRO A 197 18.92 27.17 22.71
C PRO A 197 19.87 28.29 23.17
N PHE A 198 19.32 29.49 23.38
CA PHE A 198 20.10 30.66 23.78
C PHE A 198 20.22 30.84 25.27
N THR A 199 19.42 30.14 26.09
CA THR A 199 19.58 29.97 27.54
C THR A 199 19.32 28.54 27.95
N SER A 200 19.63 28.17 29.19
CA SER A 200 19.32 26.83 29.72
C SER A 200 17.82 26.51 29.80
N THR A 201 16.97 27.51 29.65
CA THR A 201 15.50 27.37 29.77
C THR A 201 14.73 27.84 28.57
N HIS A 202 15.40 28.44 27.57
CA HIS A 202 14.74 29.00 26.39
C HIS A 202 15.45 28.57 25.11
N SER A 203 14.69 28.07 24.14
CA SER A 203 15.14 27.77 22.80
C SER A 203 14.24 28.43 21.75
N ILE A 204 14.80 28.73 20.58
CA ILE A 204 14.06 29.13 19.38
C ILE A 204 14.25 28.01 18.35
N GLU A 205 13.14 27.58 17.79
CA GLU A 205 13.10 26.59 16.72
C GLU A 205 12.35 27.17 15.53
N GLY A 206 12.83 26.96 14.35
CA GLY A 206 12.20 27.40 13.11
C GLY A 206 12.60 26.51 11.95
N GLY A 207 11.72 26.37 10.97
CA GLY A 207 11.98 25.54 9.81
C GLY A 207 11.16 25.96 8.58
N LEU A 208 11.64 25.50 7.44
CA LEU A 208 11.00 25.67 6.14
C LEU A 208 10.87 24.30 5.50
N LYS A 209 9.68 24.00 4.94
CA LYS A 209 9.41 22.74 4.24
C LYS A 209 8.78 23.03 2.88
N LEU A 210 9.34 22.41 1.84
CA LEU A 210 8.81 22.42 0.48
C LEU A 210 8.45 20.99 0.07
N ILE A 211 7.23 20.81 -0.43
CA ILE A 211 6.74 19.52 -0.96
C ILE A 211 6.30 19.73 -2.40
N ARG A 212 6.78 18.87 -3.29
CA ARG A 212 6.30 18.77 -4.68
C ARG A 212 5.83 17.35 -4.94
N ARG A 213 4.55 17.18 -5.24
CA ARG A 213 3.93 15.90 -5.59
C ARG A 213 3.45 15.93 -7.04
N ASN A 214 3.71 14.83 -7.75
CA ASN A 214 3.18 14.56 -9.07
C ASN A 214 2.54 13.16 -9.07
N SER A 215 1.27 13.08 -9.46
CA SER A 215 0.51 11.83 -9.51
C SER A 215 -0.11 11.68 -10.90
N THR A 216 -0.02 10.47 -11.45
CA THR A 216 -0.64 10.06 -12.72
C THR A 216 -1.46 8.80 -12.48
N SER A 217 -2.57 8.69 -13.16
CA SER A 217 -3.47 7.52 -13.14
C SER A 217 -4.03 7.26 -14.52
#